data_46fcbfb6c4fb0c52342a2b8e10f2c47a
#
_entry.id   46fcbfb6c4fb0c52342a2b8e10f2c47a
#
_cell.length_a   1.000
_cell.length_b   1.000
_cell.length_c   1.000
_cell.angle_alpha   90.00
_cell.angle_beta   90.00
_cell.angle_gamma   90.00
#
_symmetry.space_group_name_H-M   'P 1'
#
loop_
_entity.id
_entity.type
_entity.pdbx_description
1 polymer ?
#
loop_
_entity_poly.entity_id
_entity_poly.type
_entity_poly.pdbx_seq_one_letter_code
_entity_poly.pdbx_strand_id
1 'polypeptide(L)'
;RLVGSEMCIRDRCMTMDIQQYFQRFLANYTPYKKYWNYEDGCVLKGCIDLYHATGDVLYRDFVLDYVSAYVAADGSIPNYEMRQYNIDSINSGKALFFALEETGEERYRKAIEFHMQRLREHPRCQCGNFWHKQLYPNQIWLDGLYMAQPFYMAYEAKFDGMAHVADITRQFQNVRKYLYNPEKGLNYHAYDEARVQFWADKETGLSLIHISEPTRR
;
A
#
# COMPACT_ATOMS: atom_id res chain seq x y z
N ARG A 1 7.35 5.47 -43.10
CA ARG A 1 5.90 5.79 -43.19
C ARG A 1 5.10 4.73 -42.44
N LEU A 2 4.99 4.89 -41.11
CA LEU A 2 4.12 4.09 -40.24
C LEU A 2 3.30 5.05 -39.37
N VAL A 3 2.60 6.01 -39.99
CA VAL A 3 1.83 7.06 -39.31
C VAL A 3 0.33 6.74 -39.25
N GLY A 4 -0.13 5.66 -39.89
CA GLY A 4 -1.58 5.38 -39.98
C GLY A 4 -2.13 4.38 -38.96
N SER A 5 -1.32 3.51 -38.37
CA SER A 5 -1.81 2.46 -37.45
C SER A 5 -1.86 2.87 -35.98
N GLU A 6 -0.96 3.74 -35.56
CA GLU A 6 -0.94 4.21 -34.14
C GLU A 6 -2.05 5.22 -33.84
N MET A 7 -2.45 6.05 -34.83
CA MET A 7 -3.57 6.96 -34.69
C MET A 7 -4.91 6.24 -34.55
N CYS A 8 -5.10 5.12 -35.28
CA CYS A 8 -6.33 4.32 -35.17
C CYS A 8 -6.51 3.60 -33.81
N ILE A 9 -5.41 3.25 -33.16
CA ILE A 9 -5.46 2.62 -31.82
C ILE A 9 -5.79 3.67 -30.77
N ARG A 10 -5.23 4.87 -30.88
CA ARG A 10 -5.47 5.98 -29.96
C ARG A 10 -6.92 6.47 -30.03
N ASP A 11 -7.48 6.59 -31.22
CA ASP A 11 -8.84 7.06 -31.43
C ASP A 11 -9.91 6.02 -31.01
N ARG A 12 -9.61 4.72 -31.08
CA ARG A 12 -10.51 3.68 -30.57
C ARG A 12 -10.53 3.55 -29.06
N CYS A 13 -9.47 3.95 -28.37
CA CYS A 13 -9.44 3.98 -26.91
C CYS A 13 -10.13 5.23 -26.33
N MET A 14 -10.39 6.26 -27.13
CA MET A 14 -10.95 7.54 -26.67
C MET A 14 -12.49 7.58 -26.57
N THR A 15 -13.19 6.51 -26.86
CA THR A 15 -14.66 6.47 -26.75
C THR A 15 -15.16 5.74 -25.51
N MET A 16 -14.27 5.21 -24.67
CA MET A 16 -14.72 4.65 -23.40
C MET A 16 -14.89 5.79 -22.39
N ASP A 17 -16.13 6.03 -22.00
CA ASP A 17 -16.44 6.93 -20.90
C ASP A 17 -15.81 6.34 -19.61
N ILE A 18 -14.76 6.99 -19.12
CA ILE A 18 -14.01 6.57 -17.95
C ILE A 18 -14.94 6.45 -16.73
N GLN A 19 -15.92 7.37 -16.61
CA GLN A 19 -16.88 7.33 -15.52
C GLN A 19 -17.75 6.05 -15.61
N GLN A 20 -18.26 5.72 -16.79
CA GLN A 20 -19.03 4.48 -17.00
C GLN A 20 -18.17 3.23 -16.75
N TYR A 21 -16.88 3.27 -17.08
CA TYR A 21 -15.97 2.17 -16.78
C TYR A 21 -15.87 1.95 -15.28
N PHE A 22 -15.60 2.98 -14.49
CA PHE A 22 -15.48 2.84 -13.04
C PHE A 22 -16.82 2.49 -12.38
N GLN A 23 -17.93 3.03 -12.83
CA GLN A 23 -19.26 2.63 -12.35
C GLN A 23 -19.51 1.14 -12.52
N ARG A 24 -19.20 0.59 -13.71
CA ARG A 24 -19.33 -0.84 -13.98
C ARG A 24 -18.34 -1.68 -13.17
N PHE A 25 -17.11 -1.20 -13.06
CA PHE A 25 -16.08 -1.87 -12.26
C PHE A 25 -16.52 -2.01 -10.80
N LEU A 26 -16.96 -0.91 -10.17
CA LEU A 26 -17.38 -0.92 -8.77
C LEU A 26 -18.68 -1.70 -8.55
N ALA A 27 -19.66 -1.60 -9.47
CA ALA A 27 -20.91 -2.35 -9.39
C ALA A 27 -20.72 -3.89 -9.46
N ASN A 28 -19.64 -4.35 -10.08
CA ASN A 28 -19.31 -5.76 -10.20
C ASN A 28 -18.10 -6.15 -9.34
N TYR A 29 -17.67 -5.26 -8.45
CA TYR A 29 -16.48 -5.50 -7.65
C TYR A 29 -16.70 -6.66 -6.67
N THR A 30 -15.74 -7.55 -6.66
CA THR A 30 -15.66 -8.63 -5.67
C THR A 30 -14.33 -8.51 -4.96
N PRO A 31 -14.30 -8.48 -3.61
CA PRO A 31 -13.05 -8.44 -2.87
C PRO A 31 -12.10 -9.55 -3.31
N TYR A 32 -10.83 -9.21 -3.47
CA TYR A 32 -9.80 -10.15 -3.89
C TYR A 32 -9.67 -11.35 -2.96
N LYS A 33 -9.93 -11.12 -1.67
CA LYS A 33 -9.87 -12.14 -0.63
C LYS A 33 -11.04 -11.97 0.34
N LYS A 34 -11.37 -13.04 1.05
CA LYS A 34 -12.42 -13.00 2.09
C LYS A 34 -11.89 -12.44 3.44
N TYR A 35 -10.77 -11.75 3.43
CA TYR A 35 -10.15 -11.15 4.60
C TYR A 35 -9.46 -9.84 4.22
N TRP A 36 -9.12 -9.04 5.20
CA TRP A 36 -8.43 -7.77 5.04
C TRP A 36 -7.10 -7.92 4.30
N ASN A 37 -6.94 -7.28 3.15
CA ASN A 37 -5.81 -7.47 2.23
C ASN A 37 -5.40 -6.16 1.54
N TYR A 38 -4.21 -6.13 0.95
CA TYR A 38 -3.65 -4.93 0.33
C TYR A 38 -4.22 -4.65 -1.06
N GLU A 39 -4.63 -5.67 -1.78
CA GLU A 39 -5.16 -5.55 -3.13
C GLU A 39 -6.41 -4.66 -3.13
N ASP A 40 -7.35 -4.97 -2.24
CA ASP A 40 -8.54 -4.15 -2.03
C ASP A 40 -8.14 -2.75 -1.53
N GLY A 41 -7.11 -2.63 -0.68
CA GLY A 41 -6.59 -1.35 -0.22
C GLY A 41 -6.12 -0.42 -1.33
N CYS A 42 -5.58 -0.97 -2.43
CA CYS A 42 -5.25 -0.18 -3.62
C CYS A 42 -6.50 0.36 -4.31
N VAL A 43 -7.56 -0.45 -4.41
CA VAL A 43 -8.85 -0.02 -4.98
C VAL A 43 -9.49 1.06 -4.12
N LEU A 44 -9.53 0.85 -2.80
CA LEU A 44 -10.06 1.84 -1.85
C LEU A 44 -9.33 3.19 -1.96
N LYS A 45 -7.99 3.16 -2.04
CA LYS A 45 -7.19 4.38 -2.21
C LYS A 45 -7.52 5.09 -3.53
N GLY A 46 -7.66 4.33 -4.63
CA GLY A 46 -8.08 4.88 -5.91
C GLY A 46 -9.46 5.53 -5.85
N CYS A 47 -10.43 4.91 -5.16
CA CYS A 47 -11.76 5.49 -4.96
C CYS A 47 -11.70 6.77 -4.11
N ILE A 48 -10.91 6.81 -3.04
CA ILE A 48 -10.71 8.02 -2.23
C ILE A 48 -10.17 9.17 -3.10
N ASP A 49 -9.18 8.90 -3.93
CA ASP A 49 -8.60 9.91 -4.82
C ASP A 49 -9.59 10.39 -5.87
N LEU A 50 -10.39 9.48 -6.42
CA LEU A 50 -11.45 9.85 -7.37
C LEU A 50 -12.54 10.67 -6.70
N TYR A 51 -12.95 10.35 -5.48
CA TYR A 51 -13.89 11.16 -4.71
C TYR A 51 -13.36 12.59 -4.48
N HIS A 52 -12.12 12.72 -4.03
CA HIS A 52 -11.51 14.03 -3.83
C HIS A 52 -11.38 14.85 -5.12
N ALA A 53 -11.14 14.17 -6.25
CA ALA A 53 -10.97 14.85 -7.54
C ALA A 53 -12.30 15.23 -8.21
N THR A 54 -13.37 14.46 -7.98
CA THR A 54 -14.62 14.60 -8.73
C THR A 54 -15.82 15.04 -7.89
N GLY A 55 -15.78 14.79 -6.57
CA GLY A 55 -16.93 14.95 -5.68
C GLY A 55 -18.02 13.89 -5.86
N ASP A 56 -17.81 12.87 -6.71
CA ASP A 56 -18.80 11.83 -6.96
C ASP A 56 -18.91 10.88 -5.76
N VAL A 57 -20.06 10.91 -5.11
CA VAL A 57 -20.35 10.14 -3.90
C VAL A 57 -20.31 8.63 -4.10
N LEU A 58 -20.42 8.16 -5.34
CA LEU A 58 -20.26 6.73 -5.66
C LEU A 58 -18.96 6.16 -5.09
N TYR A 59 -17.86 6.90 -5.25
CA TYR A 59 -16.54 6.45 -4.78
C TYR A 59 -16.44 6.47 -3.26
N ARG A 60 -16.99 7.50 -2.61
CA ARG A 60 -17.06 7.57 -1.15
C ARG A 60 -17.85 6.41 -0.58
N ASP A 61 -19.06 6.21 -1.09
CA ASP A 61 -20.00 5.21 -0.59
C ASP A 61 -19.41 3.81 -0.75
N PHE A 62 -18.76 3.51 -1.88
CA PHE A 62 -18.03 2.26 -2.07
C PHE A 62 -16.97 2.02 -0.99
N VAL A 63 -16.16 3.03 -0.65
CA VAL A 63 -15.14 2.92 0.40
C VAL A 63 -15.77 2.67 1.75
N LEU A 64 -16.81 3.43 2.11
CA LEU A 64 -17.50 3.30 3.39
C LEU A 64 -18.18 1.94 3.54
N ASP A 65 -18.85 1.45 2.50
CA ASP A 65 -19.49 0.13 2.48
C ASP A 65 -18.45 -0.97 2.69
N TYR A 66 -17.34 -0.93 1.95
CA TYR A 66 -16.27 -1.90 2.10
C TYR A 66 -15.70 -1.89 3.53
N VAL A 67 -15.30 -0.73 4.03
CA VAL A 67 -14.68 -0.62 5.36
C VAL A 67 -15.66 -1.04 6.45
N SER A 68 -16.95 -0.68 6.33
CA SER A 68 -17.98 -1.06 7.29
C SER A 68 -18.22 -2.56 7.36
N ALA A 69 -18.04 -3.26 6.25
CA ALA A 69 -18.19 -4.72 6.19
C ALA A 69 -17.05 -5.47 6.90
N TYR A 70 -15.86 -4.86 6.98
CA TYR A 70 -14.68 -5.49 7.58
C TYR A 70 -14.36 -5.01 9.00
N VAL A 71 -14.84 -3.84 9.42
CA VAL A 71 -14.56 -3.29 10.75
C VAL A 71 -15.77 -3.45 11.67
N ALA A 72 -15.63 -4.29 12.68
CA ALA A 72 -16.68 -4.52 13.67
C ALA A 72 -16.93 -3.27 14.53
N ALA A 73 -18.06 -3.25 15.27
CA ALA A 73 -18.46 -2.13 16.12
C ALA A 73 -17.44 -1.77 17.22
N ASP A 74 -16.65 -2.76 17.66
CA ASP A 74 -15.59 -2.56 18.64
C ASP A 74 -14.25 -2.10 18.03
N GLY A 75 -14.18 -1.98 16.70
CA GLY A 75 -13.00 -1.61 15.93
C GLY A 75 -12.11 -2.80 15.56
N SER A 76 -12.47 -4.02 15.91
CA SER A 76 -11.73 -5.21 15.48
C SER A 76 -11.95 -5.50 13.98
N ILE A 77 -10.97 -6.16 13.38
CA ILE A 77 -11.03 -6.62 11.99
C ILE A 77 -10.94 -8.14 12.00
N PRO A 78 -12.06 -8.86 11.77
CA PRO A 78 -12.07 -10.31 11.77
C PRO A 78 -11.04 -10.88 10.78
N ASN A 79 -10.41 -11.98 11.17
CA ASN A 79 -9.40 -12.68 10.37
C ASN A 79 -8.13 -11.86 10.04
N TYR A 80 -7.88 -10.79 10.81
CA TYR A 80 -6.67 -10.02 10.73
C TYR A 80 -5.78 -10.30 11.92
N GLU A 81 -4.82 -11.21 11.77
CA GLU A 81 -3.98 -11.67 12.88
C GLU A 81 -2.75 -10.79 13.09
N MET A 82 -2.56 -10.29 14.31
CA MET A 82 -1.40 -9.49 14.72
C MET A 82 -0.07 -10.19 14.45
N ARG A 83 0.00 -11.49 14.73
CA ARG A 83 1.25 -12.27 14.72
C ARG A 83 1.79 -12.59 13.31
N GLN A 84 1.03 -12.35 12.26
CA GLN A 84 1.52 -12.56 10.89
C GLN A 84 2.60 -11.55 10.49
N TYR A 85 2.69 -10.41 11.18
CA TYR A 85 3.61 -9.32 10.84
C TYR A 85 3.72 -9.12 9.32
N ASN A 86 2.57 -9.02 8.67
CA ASN A 86 2.48 -8.78 7.24
C ASN A 86 2.26 -7.29 6.98
N ILE A 87 3.28 -6.61 6.45
CA ILE A 87 3.23 -5.17 6.23
C ILE A 87 2.22 -4.79 5.15
N ASP A 88 1.92 -5.69 4.19
CA ASP A 88 0.94 -5.43 3.14
C ASP A 88 -0.45 -5.15 3.71
N SER A 89 -0.80 -5.84 4.80
CA SER A 89 -2.11 -5.67 5.43
C SER A 89 -2.34 -4.29 6.04
N ILE A 90 -1.28 -3.50 6.22
CA ILE A 90 -1.37 -2.10 6.66
C ILE A 90 -1.93 -1.20 5.56
N ASN A 91 -1.74 -1.57 4.28
CA ASN A 91 -2.16 -0.75 3.14
C ASN A 91 -3.63 -0.35 3.17
N SER A 92 -4.52 -1.30 3.44
CA SER A 92 -5.96 -1.03 3.51
C SER A 92 -6.36 -0.17 4.70
N GLY A 93 -5.53 -0.11 5.75
CA GLY A 93 -5.70 0.77 6.90
C GLY A 93 -5.73 2.26 6.55
N LYS A 94 -5.20 2.65 5.40
CA LYS A 94 -5.28 4.03 4.90
C LYS A 94 -6.72 4.49 4.70
N ALA A 95 -7.62 3.59 4.29
CA ALA A 95 -9.04 3.90 4.12
C ALA A 95 -9.77 4.16 5.44
N LEU A 96 -9.23 3.70 6.58
CA LEU A 96 -9.81 3.94 7.90
C LEU A 96 -9.77 5.42 8.29
N PHE A 97 -8.73 6.16 7.88
CA PHE A 97 -8.65 7.60 8.11
C PHE A 97 -9.76 8.34 7.39
N PHE A 98 -9.99 7.98 6.12
CA PHE A 98 -11.07 8.52 5.33
C PHE A 98 -12.44 8.20 5.95
N ALA A 99 -12.68 6.94 6.33
CA ALA A 99 -13.93 6.55 6.97
C ALA A 99 -14.16 7.29 8.30
N LEU A 100 -13.11 7.49 9.10
CA LEU A 100 -13.20 8.29 10.32
C LEU A 100 -13.55 9.76 10.04
N GLU A 101 -13.00 10.34 8.98
CA GLU A 101 -13.27 11.73 8.59
C GLU A 101 -14.69 11.91 8.08
N GLU A 102 -15.20 11.00 7.26
CA GLU A 102 -16.53 11.08 6.68
C GLU A 102 -17.66 10.76 7.68
N THR A 103 -17.41 9.85 8.64
CA THR A 103 -18.49 9.35 9.52
C THR A 103 -18.37 9.79 10.98
N GLY A 104 -17.17 10.11 11.44
CA GLY A 104 -16.89 10.34 12.86
C GLY A 104 -16.99 9.11 13.76
N GLU A 105 -17.16 7.91 13.21
CA GLU A 105 -17.38 6.70 13.99
C GLU A 105 -16.11 6.23 14.71
N GLU A 106 -16.19 6.10 16.03
CA GLU A 106 -15.07 5.71 16.90
C GLU A 106 -14.48 4.33 16.59
N ARG A 107 -15.25 3.42 15.99
CA ARG A 107 -14.73 2.11 15.58
C ARG A 107 -13.57 2.21 14.59
N TYR A 108 -13.59 3.20 13.70
CA TYR A 108 -12.49 3.41 12.73
C TYR A 108 -11.24 3.95 13.42
N ARG A 109 -11.40 4.80 14.42
CA ARG A 109 -10.27 5.24 15.24
C ARG A 109 -9.61 4.08 15.97
N LYS A 110 -10.40 3.20 16.59
CA LYS A 110 -9.89 1.98 17.25
C LYS A 110 -9.16 1.06 16.26
N ALA A 111 -9.70 0.89 15.05
CA ALA A 111 -9.07 0.10 14.02
C ALA A 111 -7.73 0.73 13.55
N ILE A 112 -7.64 2.06 13.45
CA ILE A 112 -6.38 2.78 13.16
C ILE A 112 -5.36 2.51 14.28
N GLU A 113 -5.75 2.65 15.55
CA GLU A 113 -4.87 2.38 16.70
C GLU A 113 -4.36 0.92 16.68
N PHE A 114 -5.22 -0.03 16.36
CA PHE A 114 -4.85 -1.42 16.23
C PHE A 114 -3.79 -1.63 15.14
N HIS A 115 -3.94 -1.02 13.97
CA HIS A 115 -2.94 -1.05 12.90
C HIS A 115 -1.62 -0.41 13.33
N MET A 116 -1.70 0.73 14.05
CA MET A 116 -0.50 1.42 14.54
C MET A 116 0.24 0.60 15.60
N GLN A 117 -0.50 -0.06 16.51
CA GLN A 117 0.13 -0.96 17.48
C GLN A 117 0.89 -2.09 16.76
N ARG A 118 0.32 -2.66 15.69
CA ARG A 118 1.03 -3.65 14.88
C ARG A 118 2.32 -3.13 14.29
N LEU A 119 2.35 -1.91 13.80
CA LEU A 119 3.58 -1.30 13.30
C LEU A 119 4.62 -1.08 14.40
N ARG A 120 4.19 -0.69 15.60
CA ARG A 120 5.10 -0.53 16.76
C ARG A 120 5.75 -1.85 17.16
N GLU A 121 5.01 -2.95 17.06
CA GLU A 121 5.49 -4.31 17.40
C GLU A 121 6.14 -5.02 16.21
N HIS A 122 6.09 -4.43 15.01
CA HIS A 122 6.57 -5.08 13.79
C HIS A 122 8.08 -5.32 13.84
N PRO A 123 8.55 -6.55 13.56
CA PRO A 123 9.98 -6.85 13.54
C PRO A 123 10.73 -5.99 12.53
N ARG A 124 12.00 -5.72 12.84
CA ARG A 124 12.86 -4.87 12.00
C ARG A 124 14.15 -5.58 11.62
N CYS A 125 14.65 -5.24 10.45
CA CYS A 125 16.01 -5.53 10.04
C CYS A 125 17.01 -4.78 10.94
N GLN A 126 18.27 -5.19 10.95
CA GLN A 126 19.32 -4.50 11.72
C GLN A 126 19.49 -3.03 11.28
N CYS A 127 19.23 -2.73 10.00
CA CYS A 127 19.23 -1.36 9.50
C CYS A 127 18.06 -0.50 9.99
N GLY A 128 17.04 -1.11 10.62
CA GLY A 128 15.88 -0.42 11.22
C GLY A 128 14.61 -0.42 10.37
N ASN A 129 14.64 -0.91 9.13
CA ASN A 129 13.42 -1.04 8.32
C ASN A 129 12.54 -2.17 8.83
N PHE A 130 11.23 -2.06 8.66
CA PHE A 130 10.31 -3.15 8.89
C PHE A 130 10.64 -4.37 8.02
N TRP A 131 10.52 -5.57 8.57
CA TRP A 131 10.44 -6.76 7.74
C TRP A 131 9.23 -6.66 6.80
N HIS A 132 9.35 -7.24 5.63
CA HIS A 132 8.19 -7.28 4.74
C HIS A 132 7.09 -8.18 5.31
N LYS A 133 7.43 -9.39 5.74
CA LYS A 133 6.53 -10.36 6.39
C LYS A 133 7.29 -11.26 7.34
N GLN A 134 6.59 -11.84 8.32
CA GLN A 134 7.19 -12.87 9.17
C GLN A 134 7.64 -14.10 8.37
N LEU A 135 6.92 -14.43 7.30
CA LEU A 135 7.31 -15.50 6.38
C LEU A 135 8.64 -15.19 5.65
N TYR A 136 8.99 -13.92 5.56
CA TYR A 136 10.20 -13.40 4.91
C TYR A 136 11.02 -12.55 5.90
N PRO A 137 11.59 -13.17 6.96
CA PRO A 137 12.31 -12.44 7.98
C PRO A 137 13.57 -11.78 7.40
N ASN A 138 13.96 -10.64 7.96
CA ASN A 138 15.13 -9.85 7.57
C ASN A 138 15.12 -9.33 6.11
N GLN A 139 13.93 -9.20 5.51
CA GLN A 139 13.80 -8.72 4.14
C GLN A 139 13.12 -7.37 4.09
N ILE A 140 13.68 -6.50 3.24
CA ILE A 140 13.09 -5.22 2.84
C ILE A 140 12.64 -5.37 1.39
N TRP A 141 11.39 -5.05 1.12
CA TRP A 141 10.85 -4.98 -0.23
C TRP A 141 10.47 -3.54 -0.54
N LEU A 142 10.69 -3.10 -1.77
CA LEU A 142 10.49 -1.71 -2.19
C LEU A 142 9.03 -1.26 -2.01
N ASP A 143 8.09 -2.11 -2.37
CA ASP A 143 6.64 -1.87 -2.19
C ASP A 143 6.22 -1.80 -0.71
N GLY A 144 6.98 -2.41 0.20
CA GLY A 144 6.74 -2.31 1.64
C GLY A 144 6.74 -0.86 2.16
N LEU A 145 7.49 0.04 1.51
CA LEU A 145 7.41 1.48 1.81
C LEU A 145 6.02 2.04 1.49
N TYR A 146 5.45 1.68 0.35
CA TYR A 146 4.09 2.09 -0.02
C TYR A 146 3.03 1.46 0.90
N MET A 147 3.24 0.22 1.31
CA MET A 147 2.28 -0.50 2.15
C MET A 147 2.12 0.16 3.52
N ALA A 148 3.21 0.50 4.19
CA ALA A 148 3.18 0.97 5.58
C ALA A 148 3.37 2.48 5.76
N GLN A 149 4.32 3.10 5.05
CA GLN A 149 4.76 4.44 5.41
C GLN A 149 3.67 5.53 5.25
N PRO A 150 2.79 5.50 4.22
CA PRO A 150 1.70 6.46 4.14
C PRO A 150 0.68 6.33 5.28
N PHE A 151 0.41 5.11 5.75
CA PHE A 151 -0.42 4.91 6.93
C PHE A 151 0.25 5.46 8.18
N TYR A 152 1.53 5.13 8.39
CA TYR A 152 2.32 5.61 9.52
C TYR A 152 2.37 7.14 9.56
N MET A 153 2.64 7.77 8.41
CA MET A 153 2.68 9.22 8.31
C MET A 153 1.33 9.88 8.57
N ALA A 154 0.23 9.28 8.09
CA ALA A 154 -1.12 9.78 8.38
C ALA A 154 -1.44 9.71 9.88
N TYR A 155 -1.01 8.63 10.55
CA TYR A 155 -1.14 8.49 12.00
C TYR A 155 -0.35 9.57 12.74
N GLU A 156 0.92 9.75 12.40
CA GLU A 156 1.78 10.77 13.00
C GLU A 156 1.19 12.18 12.87
N ALA A 157 0.70 12.51 11.67
CA ALA A 157 0.11 13.82 11.40
C ALA A 157 -1.19 14.05 12.17
N LYS A 158 -2.00 13.01 12.36
CA LYS A 158 -3.34 13.17 12.95
C LYS A 158 -3.36 12.99 14.46
N PHE A 159 -2.53 12.10 15.01
CA PHE A 159 -2.64 11.65 16.40
C PHE A 159 -1.37 11.78 17.23
N ASP A 160 -0.18 11.82 16.64
CA ASP A 160 1.09 11.69 17.39
C ASP A 160 2.04 12.89 17.20
N GLY A 161 1.54 13.99 16.67
CA GLY A 161 2.28 15.26 16.56
C GLY A 161 3.61 15.17 15.79
N MET A 162 3.71 14.24 14.84
CA MET A 162 4.91 14.05 13.99
C MET A 162 6.14 13.50 14.76
N ALA A 163 5.93 12.83 15.88
CA ALA A 163 7.02 12.39 16.77
C ALA A 163 7.99 11.39 16.10
N HIS A 164 7.50 10.55 15.17
CA HIS A 164 8.27 9.47 14.56
C HIS A 164 8.61 9.68 13.08
N VAL A 165 8.46 10.89 12.55
CA VAL A 165 8.81 11.23 11.15
C VAL A 165 10.25 10.88 10.80
N ALA A 166 11.17 11.02 11.76
CA ALA A 166 12.57 10.64 11.58
C ALA A 166 12.73 9.13 11.29
N ASP A 167 11.91 8.27 11.91
CA ASP A 167 11.91 6.83 11.63
C ASP A 167 11.41 6.53 10.22
N ILE A 168 10.30 7.15 9.82
CA ILE A 168 9.75 7.04 8.46
C ILE A 168 10.82 7.45 7.44
N THR A 169 11.41 8.63 7.61
CA THR A 169 12.45 9.16 6.71
C THR A 169 13.65 8.21 6.62
N ARG A 170 14.13 7.68 7.75
CA ARG A 170 15.23 6.73 7.78
C ARG A 170 14.91 5.46 6.96
N GLN A 171 13.70 4.96 6.99
CA GLN A 171 13.34 3.77 6.22
C GLN A 171 13.41 4.03 4.71
N PHE A 172 13.02 5.21 4.23
CA PHE A 172 13.25 5.62 2.82
C PHE A 172 14.73 5.77 2.50
N GLN A 173 15.51 6.41 3.38
CA GLN A 173 16.96 6.57 3.21
C GLN A 173 17.66 5.21 3.14
N ASN A 174 17.27 4.25 3.97
CA ASN A 174 17.84 2.91 3.94
C ASN A 174 17.52 2.18 2.63
N VAL A 175 16.28 2.29 2.12
CA VAL A 175 15.96 1.75 0.79
C VAL A 175 16.85 2.38 -0.28
N ARG A 176 17.02 3.69 -0.26
CA ARG A 176 17.96 4.36 -1.18
C ARG A 176 19.40 3.87 -1.03
N LYS A 177 19.84 3.59 0.19
CA LYS A 177 21.19 3.11 0.48
C LYS A 177 21.43 1.67 0.03
N TYR A 178 20.47 0.78 0.30
CA TYR A 178 20.66 -0.67 0.13
C TYR A 178 20.13 -1.20 -1.20
N LEU A 179 19.06 -0.62 -1.77
CA LEU A 179 18.41 -1.14 -2.96
C LEU A 179 18.76 -0.39 -4.25
N TYR A 180 19.35 0.79 -4.16
CA TYR A 180 19.61 1.60 -5.35
C TYR A 180 20.83 1.12 -6.13
N ASN A 181 20.63 0.95 -7.45
CA ASN A 181 21.72 0.69 -8.40
C ASN A 181 22.05 2.00 -9.15
N PRO A 182 23.23 2.60 -8.89
CA PRO A 182 23.61 3.87 -9.53
C PRO A 182 23.89 3.75 -11.03
N GLU A 183 24.35 2.58 -11.51
CA GLU A 183 24.64 2.36 -12.93
C GLU A 183 23.35 2.33 -13.77
N LYS A 184 22.28 1.75 -13.22
CA LYS A 184 20.98 1.65 -13.88
C LYS A 184 20.05 2.82 -13.54
N GLY A 185 20.35 3.59 -12.49
CA GLY A 185 19.46 4.63 -11.98
C GLY A 185 18.15 4.11 -11.36
N LEU A 186 18.10 2.83 -10.98
CA LEU A 186 16.90 2.10 -10.54
C LEU A 186 17.11 1.47 -9.17
N ASN A 187 16.01 1.10 -8.51
CA ASN A 187 16.08 0.30 -7.29
C ASN A 187 15.84 -1.18 -7.62
N TYR A 188 16.56 -2.06 -6.95
CA TYR A 188 16.17 -3.46 -6.83
C TYR A 188 14.85 -3.57 -6.06
N HIS A 189 14.07 -4.61 -6.35
CA HIS A 189 12.77 -4.78 -5.70
C HIS A 189 12.91 -5.19 -4.22
N ALA A 190 13.89 -6.03 -3.91
CA ALA A 190 14.05 -6.57 -2.57
C ALA A 190 15.54 -6.67 -2.15
N TYR A 191 15.73 -6.64 -0.83
CA TYR A 191 16.99 -6.85 -0.15
C TYR A 191 16.79 -7.86 0.98
N ASP A 192 17.58 -8.92 0.99
CA ASP A 192 17.66 -9.91 2.06
C ASP A 192 18.93 -9.63 2.89
N GLU A 193 18.75 -9.04 4.06
CA GLU A 193 19.85 -8.71 4.96
C GLU A 193 20.60 -9.95 5.44
N ALA A 194 19.89 -11.09 5.57
CA ALA A 194 20.48 -12.38 5.95
C ALA A 194 21.20 -13.10 4.80
N ARG A 195 20.94 -12.72 3.55
CA ARG A 195 21.54 -13.30 2.32
C ARG A 195 21.31 -14.80 2.15
N VAL A 196 20.20 -15.30 2.65
CA VAL A 196 19.88 -16.74 2.64
C VAL A 196 18.90 -17.14 1.55
N GLN A 197 18.16 -16.18 1.01
CA GLN A 197 17.14 -16.45 0.01
C GLN A 197 17.74 -16.87 -1.33
N PHE A 198 17.02 -17.74 -2.03
CA PHE A 198 17.47 -18.26 -3.34
C PHE A 198 17.50 -17.17 -4.44
N TRP A 199 16.67 -16.15 -4.31
CA TRP A 199 16.57 -15.05 -5.25
C TRP A 199 17.55 -13.91 -4.94
N ALA A 200 18.22 -13.94 -3.79
CA ALA A 200 19.16 -12.92 -3.36
C ALA A 200 20.59 -13.25 -3.77
N ASP A 201 21.30 -12.26 -4.26
CA ASP A 201 22.74 -12.34 -4.44
C ASP A 201 23.43 -12.58 -3.11
N LYS A 202 24.36 -13.53 -3.07
CA LYS A 202 24.98 -14.00 -1.81
C LYS A 202 25.98 -13.02 -1.20
N GLU A 203 26.49 -12.07 -2.01
CA GLU A 203 27.44 -11.06 -1.54
C GLU A 203 26.70 -9.79 -1.12
N THR A 204 25.71 -9.37 -1.88
CA THR A 204 25.02 -8.10 -1.68
C THR A 204 23.66 -8.21 -0.97
N GLY A 205 22.99 -9.37 -1.06
CA GLY A 205 21.62 -9.58 -0.57
C GLY A 205 20.55 -9.02 -1.50
N LEU A 206 20.92 -8.46 -2.64
CA LEU A 206 19.98 -7.83 -3.58
C LEU A 206 19.23 -8.85 -4.44
N SER A 207 18.00 -8.54 -4.81
CA SER A 207 17.22 -9.41 -5.67
C SER A 207 17.81 -9.45 -7.09
N LEU A 208 18.03 -10.68 -7.60
CA LEU A 208 18.58 -10.88 -8.94
C LEU A 208 17.51 -10.78 -10.05
N ILE A 209 16.23 -10.98 -9.71
CA ILE A 209 15.15 -11.20 -10.67
C ILE A 209 14.27 -9.96 -10.87
N HIS A 210 14.18 -9.07 -9.88
CA HIS A 210 13.27 -7.94 -9.89
C HIS A 210 14.02 -6.62 -9.74
N ILE A 211 14.17 -5.89 -10.85
CA ILE A 211 14.50 -4.47 -10.85
C ILE A 211 13.19 -3.73 -11.12
N SER A 212 12.80 -2.86 -10.20
CA SER A 212 11.64 -2.00 -10.41
C SER A 212 12.00 -0.92 -11.41
N GLU A 213 11.52 -1.04 -12.63
CA GLU A 213 11.63 0.01 -13.63
C GLU A 213 10.55 1.06 -13.41
N PRO A 214 10.92 2.36 -13.46
CA PRO A 214 9.91 3.39 -13.63
C PRO A 214 9.25 3.16 -14.98
N THR A 215 7.94 2.94 -14.99
CA THR A 215 7.18 2.91 -16.24
C THR A 215 7.44 4.21 -16.99
N ARG A 216 8.18 4.13 -18.09
CA ARG A 216 8.31 5.24 -19.02
C ARG A 216 6.92 5.49 -19.61
N ARG A 217 6.32 6.57 -19.25
CA ARG A 217 5.16 7.13 -19.94
C ARG A 217 5.62 7.97 -21.11
#